data_77e014bb5de94fe995068518219307b9
#
_entry.id   77e014bb5de94fe995068518219307b9
#
_cell.length_a   1.000
_cell.length_b   1.000
_cell.length_c   1.000
_cell.angle_alpha   90.00
_cell.angle_beta   90.00
_cell.angle_gamma   90.00
#
_symmetry.space_group_name_H-M   'P 1'
#
loop_
_entity.id
_entity.type
_entity.pdbx_description
1 polymer ?
#
loop_
_entity_poly.entity_id
_entity_poly.type
_entity_poly.pdbx_seq_one_letter_code
_entity_poly.pdbx_strand_id
1 'polypeptide(L)'
;MRFCAIVIAALAACNHSASDATSDGARSGDGGGSGSAGSCLGSTVLDALGTSHLVVGVSGSSTAETSAPFDLRYVYLSGGLFTSTTPCTACGASCSSSWWGCYNTPPGAYATLFMTGAGSASPKQTPMFTYYEILQTAQATISGFQEGTAEVTQAATDSGIMTRYYNDWRFLLQTIGQSRALLHIEPDFWGYVRQAGDPTTLAAVVGAVNPDCTAMPSTIAGMGQCMIAMVRKYAPNALVGLQASAWNIAGNTDASTDVTQDATQVATLLAACGQSKADFVVVETSDRDAGYYQLVEDRDTWWDPTDMTLPSYAQDLTWIKALTEALGTPAMFWQTPLGNAAQTNVANHYKDNRVDYFFGGSASQVESGAAVTVSDHWSALAAAHVLGVAFGAGAGDQTDPDTDGGNLATKTQAYESSGGTQLCQ
;
A
#
# COMPACT_ATOMS: atom_id res chain seq x y z
N MET A 1 -5.75 22.11 20.23
CA MET A 1 -5.80 21.93 21.70
C MET A 1 -6.97 21.02 22.04
N ARG A 2 -6.67 19.81 22.37
CA ARG A 2 -7.28 18.98 23.44
C ARG A 2 -6.89 17.54 23.23
N PHE A 3 -6.21 17.03 24.21
CA PHE A 3 -5.70 15.67 24.38
C PHE A 3 -6.80 14.62 24.29
N CYS A 4 -6.56 13.54 23.57
CA CYS A 4 -7.31 12.30 23.74
C CYS A 4 -6.41 11.30 24.48
N ALA A 5 -6.80 10.95 25.69
CA ALA A 5 -6.09 10.02 26.55
C ALA A 5 -6.38 8.58 26.11
N ILE A 6 -5.34 7.81 25.91
CA ILE A 6 -5.42 6.37 25.64
C ILE A 6 -5.61 5.65 26.99
N VAL A 7 -6.69 4.89 27.11
CA VAL A 7 -6.94 3.97 28.22
C VAL A 7 -6.39 2.60 27.84
N ILE A 8 -5.36 2.17 28.56
CA ILE A 8 -4.79 0.82 28.47
C ILE A 8 -5.65 -0.10 29.35
N ALA A 9 -6.29 -1.09 28.76
CA ALA A 9 -6.92 -2.19 29.48
C ALA A 9 -6.04 -3.44 29.41
N ALA A 10 -5.53 -3.84 30.58
CA ALA A 10 -4.78 -5.08 30.76
C ALA A 10 -5.73 -6.30 30.68
N LEU A 11 -5.39 -7.30 29.91
CA LEU A 11 -6.06 -8.61 29.93
C LEU A 11 -5.09 -9.68 30.42
N ALA A 12 -5.59 -10.42 31.41
CA ALA A 12 -4.90 -11.45 32.15
C ALA A 12 -4.76 -12.76 31.35
N ALA A 13 -3.61 -13.40 31.59
CA ALA A 13 -3.28 -14.72 31.04
C ALA A 13 -4.13 -15.85 31.65
N CYS A 14 -4.53 -16.83 30.84
CA CYS A 14 -4.90 -18.16 31.28
C CYS A 14 -4.00 -19.19 30.61
N ASN A 15 -3.17 -19.83 31.42
CA ASN A 15 -2.39 -21.01 31.09
C ASN A 15 -3.31 -22.22 30.83
N HIS A 16 -3.03 -22.99 29.80
CA HIS A 16 -3.38 -24.44 29.78
C HIS A 16 -2.25 -25.27 29.17
N SER A 17 -1.98 -26.35 29.86
CA SER A 17 -0.85 -27.24 29.79
C SER A 17 -0.80 -28.12 28.54
N ALA A 18 0.43 -28.54 28.20
CA ALA A 18 0.78 -29.53 27.20
C ALA A 18 0.30 -30.95 27.55
N SER A 19 0.10 -31.74 26.51
CA SER A 19 0.23 -33.21 26.59
C SER A 19 0.89 -33.75 25.33
N ASP A 20 1.99 -34.47 25.56
CA ASP A 20 2.79 -35.23 24.59
C ASP A 20 2.00 -36.34 23.93
N ALA A 21 2.32 -36.63 22.66
CA ALA A 21 2.22 -37.97 22.10
C ALA A 21 3.22 -38.13 20.93
N THR A 22 4.17 -39.00 21.18
CA THR A 22 5.13 -39.57 20.25
C THR A 22 4.49 -40.61 19.32
N SER A 23 4.91 -40.74 18.06
CA SER A 23 5.36 -42.01 17.47
C SER A 23 5.77 -41.92 16.00
N ASP A 24 6.92 -42.45 15.75
CA ASP A 24 7.63 -43.00 14.61
C ASP A 24 6.90 -43.36 13.32
N GLY A 25 7.61 -43.16 12.18
CA GLY A 25 7.27 -43.77 10.92
C GLY A 25 8.17 -43.34 9.75
N ALA A 26 9.39 -43.87 9.67
CA ALA A 26 10.26 -43.74 8.51
C ALA A 26 9.68 -44.42 7.27
N ARG A 27 9.73 -43.73 6.10
CA ARG A 27 9.84 -44.40 4.79
C ARG A 27 10.68 -43.57 3.86
N SER A 28 11.83 -44.10 3.52
CA SER A 28 12.67 -43.74 2.38
C SER A 28 11.97 -44.02 1.07
N GLY A 29 12.05 -43.07 0.16
CA GLY A 29 11.68 -43.22 -1.23
C GLY A 29 12.52 -42.26 -2.09
N ASP A 30 13.62 -42.78 -2.66
CA ASP A 30 14.36 -42.15 -3.73
C ASP A 30 13.45 -41.93 -4.93
N GLY A 31 13.35 -40.67 -5.34
CA GLY A 31 12.73 -40.27 -6.57
C GLY A 31 13.41 -38.99 -7.06
N GLY A 32 14.41 -39.14 -7.91
CA GLY A 32 15.06 -38.02 -8.59
C GLY A 32 14.04 -37.25 -9.43
N GLY A 33 13.50 -36.17 -8.88
CA GLY A 33 12.75 -35.16 -9.59
C GLY A 33 13.70 -34.01 -9.91
N SER A 34 13.90 -33.74 -11.19
CA SER A 34 14.47 -32.50 -11.68
C SER A 34 13.66 -31.36 -11.06
N GLY A 35 14.24 -30.64 -10.10
CA GLY A 35 13.63 -29.46 -9.52
C GLY A 35 13.34 -28.46 -10.65
N SER A 36 12.07 -28.26 -10.96
CA SER A 36 11.65 -27.06 -11.65
C SER A 36 12.16 -25.89 -10.79
N ALA A 37 12.99 -25.03 -11.36
CA ALA A 37 13.31 -23.75 -10.74
C ALA A 37 11.97 -23.14 -10.31
N GLY A 38 11.73 -22.99 -9.01
CA GLY A 38 10.48 -22.44 -8.48
C GLY A 38 10.25 -21.11 -9.17
N SER A 39 9.06 -20.90 -9.73
CA SER A 39 8.74 -19.63 -10.37
C SER A 39 8.95 -18.53 -9.33
N CYS A 40 9.84 -17.58 -9.65
CA CYS A 40 10.13 -16.45 -8.78
C CYS A 40 8.86 -15.66 -8.50
N LEU A 41 8.53 -15.51 -7.22
CA LEU A 41 7.33 -14.79 -6.79
C LEU A 41 7.40 -13.35 -7.28
N GLY A 42 6.40 -12.90 -8.04
CA GLY A 42 6.33 -11.56 -8.62
C GLY A 42 6.83 -11.42 -10.05
N SER A 43 7.50 -12.44 -10.62
CA SER A 43 7.97 -12.36 -12.01
C SER A 43 6.86 -12.06 -13.00
N THR A 44 5.70 -12.69 -12.88
CA THR A 44 4.54 -12.44 -13.74
C THR A 44 4.01 -11.01 -13.63
N VAL A 45 4.14 -10.37 -12.48
CA VAL A 45 3.75 -8.97 -12.28
C VAL A 45 4.74 -8.05 -12.98
N LEU A 46 6.05 -8.24 -12.80
CA LEU A 46 7.08 -7.47 -13.51
C LEU A 46 7.00 -7.65 -15.03
N ASP A 47 6.79 -8.88 -15.52
CA ASP A 47 6.54 -9.14 -16.95
C ASP A 47 5.33 -8.36 -17.45
N ALA A 48 4.28 -8.31 -16.64
CA ALA A 48 3.10 -7.52 -16.96
C ALA A 48 3.39 -6.02 -16.94
N LEU A 49 4.31 -5.52 -16.14
CA LEU A 49 4.78 -4.13 -16.17
C LEU A 49 5.76 -3.85 -17.32
N GLY A 50 6.28 -4.88 -17.95
CA GLY A 50 7.22 -4.78 -19.07
C GLY A 50 8.68 -4.59 -18.63
N THR A 51 9.00 -5.01 -17.41
CA THR A 51 10.35 -4.94 -16.83
C THR A 51 10.73 -6.27 -16.16
N SER A 52 12.01 -6.44 -15.88
CA SER A 52 12.54 -7.57 -15.09
C SER A 52 13.23 -7.12 -13.81
N HIS A 53 13.44 -5.81 -13.64
CA HIS A 53 14.04 -5.21 -12.45
C HIS A 53 12.97 -4.67 -11.49
N LEU A 54 13.38 -4.41 -10.25
CA LEU A 54 12.53 -3.78 -9.25
C LEU A 54 12.20 -2.34 -9.66
N VAL A 55 10.92 -2.00 -9.66
CA VAL A 55 10.44 -0.73 -10.21
C VAL A 55 10.60 0.42 -9.22
N VAL A 56 10.87 1.60 -9.75
CA VAL A 56 10.85 2.86 -9.00
C VAL A 56 9.66 3.70 -9.44
N GLY A 57 8.82 4.07 -8.48
CA GLY A 57 7.62 4.87 -8.71
C GLY A 57 7.69 6.23 -8.06
N VAL A 58 6.85 7.15 -8.54
CA VAL A 58 6.75 8.51 -8.02
C VAL A 58 5.33 9.03 -8.04
N SER A 59 5.00 9.92 -7.08
CA SER A 59 3.83 10.80 -7.12
C SER A 59 4.28 12.22 -6.91
N GLY A 60 3.86 13.14 -7.79
CA GLY A 60 4.25 14.53 -7.72
C GLY A 60 3.64 15.36 -8.83
N SER A 61 4.21 16.54 -9.12
CA SER A 61 3.82 17.31 -10.28
C SER A 61 4.18 16.58 -11.58
N SER A 62 3.57 16.98 -12.68
CA SER A 62 3.90 16.43 -14.00
C SER A 62 5.37 16.61 -14.38
N THR A 63 6.04 17.64 -13.85
CA THR A 63 7.47 17.86 -14.01
C THR A 63 8.27 16.87 -13.19
N ALA A 64 7.91 16.66 -11.92
CA ALA A 64 8.55 15.68 -11.03
C ALA A 64 8.41 14.25 -11.58
N GLU A 65 7.23 13.88 -12.05
CA GLU A 65 6.95 12.54 -12.60
C GLU A 65 7.79 12.21 -13.85
N THR A 66 8.38 13.20 -14.50
CA THR A 66 9.22 13.03 -15.70
C THR A 66 10.67 13.46 -15.50
N SER A 67 11.06 13.79 -14.26
CA SER A 67 12.41 14.26 -13.94
C SER A 67 13.49 13.17 -13.98
N ALA A 68 13.08 11.90 -13.90
CA ALA A 68 13.93 10.71 -14.01
C ALA A 68 13.16 9.60 -14.75
N PRO A 69 13.82 8.50 -15.15
CA PRO A 69 13.19 7.38 -15.84
C PRO A 69 12.42 6.47 -14.87
N PHE A 70 11.42 7.04 -14.17
CA PHE A 70 10.53 6.27 -13.30
C PHE A 70 9.71 5.25 -14.10
N ASP A 71 9.53 4.04 -13.54
CA ASP A 71 8.74 2.96 -14.14
C ASP A 71 7.23 3.18 -13.97
N LEU A 72 6.84 3.80 -12.86
CA LEU A 72 5.43 4.06 -12.55
C LEU A 72 5.22 5.44 -11.94
N ARG A 73 4.01 5.93 -12.07
CA ARG A 73 3.50 7.09 -11.33
C ARG A 73 2.21 6.73 -10.64
N TYR A 74 1.95 7.33 -9.48
CA TYR A 74 0.70 7.09 -8.79
C TYR A 74 -0.04 8.36 -8.41
N VAL A 75 -1.34 8.23 -8.24
CA VAL A 75 -2.22 9.30 -7.80
C VAL A 75 -3.28 8.75 -6.85
N TYR A 76 -3.66 9.56 -5.87
CA TYR A 76 -4.80 9.27 -5.03
C TYR A 76 -6.10 9.63 -5.76
N LEU A 77 -7.04 8.71 -5.69
CA LEU A 77 -8.46 8.99 -5.93
C LEU A 77 -9.14 8.95 -4.56
N SER A 78 -9.11 10.07 -3.87
CA SER A 78 -9.67 10.23 -2.54
C SER A 78 -10.49 11.52 -2.46
N GLY A 79 -11.57 11.48 -1.70
CA GLY A 79 -12.47 12.62 -1.56
C GLY A 79 -13.91 12.16 -1.53
N GLY A 80 -14.71 12.62 -0.57
CA GLY A 80 -16.05 12.10 -0.34
C GLY A 80 -16.92 12.05 -1.59
N LEU A 81 -17.52 10.90 -1.83
CA LEU A 81 -18.44 10.68 -2.95
C LEU A 81 -19.69 11.54 -2.78
N PHE A 82 -20.22 12.10 -3.89
CA PHE A 82 -21.47 12.85 -3.87
C PHE A 82 -22.63 11.98 -3.38
N THR A 83 -23.64 12.60 -2.81
CA THR A 83 -24.79 11.89 -2.20
C THR A 83 -25.65 11.11 -3.18
N SER A 84 -25.51 11.36 -4.49
CA SER A 84 -26.22 10.61 -5.53
C SER A 84 -25.76 9.15 -5.60
N THR A 85 -26.70 8.24 -5.84
CA THR A 85 -26.40 6.84 -6.17
C THR A 85 -26.42 6.58 -7.68
N THR A 86 -26.69 7.60 -8.49
CA THR A 86 -26.72 7.50 -9.95
C THR A 86 -25.32 7.40 -10.52
N PRO A 87 -25.00 6.41 -11.35
CA PRO A 87 -23.70 6.34 -12.03
C PRO A 87 -23.42 7.57 -12.88
N CYS A 88 -22.13 7.95 -12.96
CA CYS A 88 -21.70 9.12 -13.74
C CYS A 88 -21.82 8.86 -15.26
N THR A 89 -22.70 9.58 -15.93
CA THR A 89 -22.89 9.48 -17.38
C THR A 89 -22.65 10.80 -18.12
N ALA A 90 -22.69 11.93 -17.39
CA ALA A 90 -22.42 13.26 -17.91
C ALA A 90 -21.90 14.18 -16.81
N CYS A 91 -20.90 15.01 -17.11
CA CYS A 91 -20.45 16.05 -16.20
C CYS A 91 -21.50 17.16 -16.07
N GLY A 92 -21.58 17.77 -14.88
CA GLY A 92 -22.60 18.76 -14.53
C GLY A 92 -23.84 18.18 -13.86
N ALA A 93 -24.02 16.85 -13.86
CA ALA A 93 -25.04 16.15 -13.09
C ALA A 93 -24.41 15.58 -11.80
N SER A 94 -25.15 15.63 -10.69
CA SER A 94 -24.75 14.90 -9.49
C SER A 94 -24.75 13.40 -9.77
N CYS A 95 -23.65 12.72 -9.49
CA CYS A 95 -23.48 11.29 -9.68
C CYS A 95 -22.69 10.67 -8.54
N SER A 96 -22.52 9.34 -8.53
CA SER A 96 -21.83 8.59 -7.48
C SER A 96 -20.32 8.65 -7.56
N SER A 97 -19.73 9.76 -7.99
CA SER A 97 -18.28 9.94 -8.04
C SER A 97 -17.84 11.09 -7.13
N SER A 98 -16.58 11.14 -6.78
CA SER A 98 -15.95 12.29 -6.14
C SER A 98 -15.42 13.27 -7.20
N TRP A 99 -14.53 14.19 -6.80
CA TRP A 99 -13.95 15.21 -7.66
C TRP A 99 -13.37 14.68 -8.97
N TRP A 100 -12.69 13.53 -8.94
CA TRP A 100 -11.96 12.97 -10.09
C TRP A 100 -12.91 12.62 -11.26
N GLY A 101 -14.15 12.24 -10.96
CA GLY A 101 -15.11 11.81 -11.98
C GLY A 101 -15.43 12.87 -13.02
N CYS A 102 -15.45 14.15 -12.63
CA CYS A 102 -15.75 15.28 -13.52
C CYS A 102 -14.79 16.48 -13.35
N TYR A 103 -13.61 16.29 -12.80
CA TYR A 103 -12.55 17.31 -12.80
C TYR A 103 -12.18 17.73 -14.24
N ASN A 104 -12.12 16.76 -15.13
CA ASN A 104 -12.03 16.96 -16.58
C ASN A 104 -13.30 16.44 -17.26
N THR A 105 -13.63 16.96 -18.43
CA THR A 105 -14.78 16.53 -19.23
C THR A 105 -14.31 15.75 -20.46
N PRO A 106 -14.93 14.63 -20.83
CA PRO A 106 -16.14 13.98 -20.28
C PRO A 106 -15.89 13.26 -18.93
N PRO A 107 -16.92 12.66 -18.30
CA PRO A 107 -16.75 11.87 -17.08
C PRO A 107 -15.64 10.84 -17.22
N GLY A 108 -14.76 10.74 -16.18
CA GLY A 108 -13.60 9.85 -16.18
C GLY A 108 -12.37 10.36 -16.94
N ALA A 109 -12.47 11.52 -17.59
CA ALA A 109 -11.37 12.10 -18.36
C ALA A 109 -10.09 12.33 -17.51
N TYR A 110 -10.22 12.61 -16.21
CA TYR A 110 -9.06 12.73 -15.33
C TYR A 110 -8.21 11.45 -15.32
N ALA A 111 -8.82 10.30 -15.05
CA ALA A 111 -8.13 9.02 -15.04
C ALA A 111 -7.57 8.67 -16.42
N THR A 112 -8.32 8.94 -17.50
CA THR A 112 -7.86 8.73 -18.88
C THR A 112 -6.64 9.58 -19.22
N LEU A 113 -6.63 10.86 -18.83
CA LEU A 113 -5.49 11.77 -19.04
C LEU A 113 -4.27 11.33 -18.23
N PHE A 114 -4.46 10.87 -17.00
CA PHE A 114 -3.38 10.33 -16.17
C PHE A 114 -2.73 9.09 -16.81
N MET A 115 -3.55 8.14 -17.27
CA MET A 115 -3.07 6.95 -18.00
C MET A 115 -2.36 7.33 -19.31
N THR A 116 -2.90 8.29 -20.05
CA THR A 116 -2.30 8.77 -21.30
C THR A 116 -0.94 9.44 -21.04
N GLY A 117 -0.85 10.25 -19.98
CA GLY A 117 0.39 10.88 -19.54
C GLY A 117 1.47 9.85 -19.19
N ALA A 118 1.09 8.81 -18.43
CA ALA A 118 1.98 7.70 -18.09
C ALA A 118 2.48 6.98 -19.36
N GLY A 119 1.57 6.60 -20.25
CA GLY A 119 1.90 5.90 -21.49
C GLY A 119 2.70 6.72 -22.50
N SER A 120 2.70 8.05 -22.38
CA SER A 120 3.44 9.00 -23.24
C SER A 120 4.79 9.42 -22.65
N ALA A 121 5.08 9.05 -21.41
CA ALA A 121 6.37 9.30 -20.78
C ALA A 121 7.51 8.55 -21.52
N SER A 122 8.74 8.98 -21.32
CA SER A 122 9.92 8.35 -21.89
C SER A 122 11.00 8.17 -20.81
N PRO A 123 11.20 6.96 -20.29
CA PRO A 123 10.49 5.71 -20.63
C PRO A 123 8.99 5.74 -20.31
N LYS A 124 8.22 4.81 -20.90
CA LYS A 124 6.81 4.67 -20.57
C LYS A 124 6.65 4.27 -19.11
N GLN A 125 5.69 4.90 -18.46
CA GLN A 125 5.34 4.61 -17.06
C GLN A 125 4.03 3.82 -16.99
N THR A 126 3.88 3.02 -15.94
CA THR A 126 2.61 2.41 -15.60
C THR A 126 1.86 3.31 -14.61
N PRO A 127 0.59 3.68 -14.87
CA PRO A 127 -0.22 4.42 -13.91
C PRO A 127 -0.66 3.53 -12.76
N MET A 128 -0.63 4.07 -11.54
CA MET A 128 -1.17 3.45 -10.34
C MET A 128 -2.22 4.37 -9.70
N PHE A 129 -3.38 3.82 -9.38
CA PHE A 129 -4.45 4.52 -8.69
C PHE A 129 -4.58 3.99 -7.28
N THR A 130 -4.39 4.86 -6.28
CA THR A 130 -4.73 4.58 -4.89
C THR A 130 -6.17 4.99 -4.67
N TYR A 131 -7.07 4.03 -4.56
CA TYR A 131 -8.49 4.22 -4.35
C TYR A 131 -8.78 4.27 -2.86
N TYR A 132 -9.07 5.47 -2.33
CA TYR A 132 -9.24 5.77 -0.91
C TYR A 132 -10.48 6.62 -0.69
N GLU A 133 -11.66 6.00 -0.60
CA GLU A 133 -12.94 6.69 -0.69
C GLU A 133 -13.89 6.42 0.50
N ILE A 134 -13.69 5.35 1.28
CA ILE A 134 -14.61 5.00 2.37
C ILE A 134 -14.60 6.07 3.46
N LEU A 135 -13.41 6.42 3.96
CA LEU A 135 -13.25 7.41 5.04
C LEU A 135 -13.89 8.75 4.67
N GLN A 136 -13.49 9.31 3.52
CA GLN A 136 -13.93 10.65 3.10
C GLN A 136 -15.44 10.66 2.77
N THR A 137 -15.97 9.56 2.21
CA THR A 137 -17.39 9.42 1.97
C THR A 137 -18.20 9.35 3.26
N ALA A 138 -17.68 8.63 4.26
CA ALA A 138 -18.31 8.56 5.57
C ALA A 138 -18.27 9.91 6.28
N GLN A 139 -17.13 10.62 6.26
CA GLN A 139 -17.00 11.97 6.83
C GLN A 139 -17.94 12.99 6.16
N ALA A 140 -18.11 12.90 4.84
CA ALA A 140 -19.04 13.76 4.11
C ALA A 140 -20.51 13.43 4.36
N THR A 141 -20.83 12.22 4.81
CA THR A 141 -22.18 11.70 4.95
C THR A 141 -22.66 11.68 6.40
N ILE A 142 -21.79 11.33 7.33
CA ILE A 142 -22.08 11.11 8.75
C ILE A 142 -21.42 12.22 9.56
N SER A 143 -22.23 13.07 10.21
CA SER A 143 -21.69 14.16 11.01
C SER A 143 -20.85 13.65 12.18
N GLY A 144 -19.64 14.18 12.32
CA GLY A 144 -18.71 13.81 13.41
C GLY A 144 -18.03 12.44 13.23
N PHE A 145 -18.10 11.87 12.02
CA PHE A 145 -17.44 10.59 11.71
C PHE A 145 -15.93 10.70 11.94
N GLN A 146 -15.39 9.74 12.66
CA GLN A 146 -13.97 9.65 12.95
C GLN A 146 -13.35 8.48 12.18
N GLU A 147 -12.13 8.68 11.72
CA GLU A 147 -11.28 7.65 11.17
C GLU A 147 -11.09 6.49 12.16
N GLY A 148 -10.96 5.26 11.66
CA GLY A 148 -10.72 4.08 12.46
C GLY A 148 -11.73 2.96 12.26
N THR A 149 -11.94 2.14 13.29
CA THR A 149 -12.86 0.98 13.20
C THR A 149 -14.31 1.36 12.86
N ALA A 150 -14.69 2.63 12.96
CA ALA A 150 -15.98 3.13 12.50
C ALA A 150 -16.16 2.97 10.97
N GLU A 151 -15.10 3.01 10.19
CA GLU A 151 -15.16 2.75 8.75
C GLU A 151 -15.67 1.34 8.46
N VAL A 152 -15.24 0.37 9.27
CA VAL A 152 -15.62 -1.03 9.18
C VAL A 152 -17.03 -1.27 9.72
N THR A 153 -17.35 -0.68 10.89
CA THR A 153 -18.59 -1.01 11.63
C THR A 153 -19.78 -0.12 11.29
N GLN A 154 -19.54 1.05 10.70
CA GLN A 154 -20.60 2.00 10.33
C GLN A 154 -20.60 2.25 8.82
N ALA A 155 -19.49 2.73 8.20
CA ALA A 155 -19.48 3.08 6.79
C ALA A 155 -19.72 1.87 5.88
N ALA A 156 -19.01 0.76 6.10
CA ALA A 156 -19.18 -0.47 5.31
C ALA A 156 -20.56 -1.13 5.48
N THR A 157 -21.32 -0.76 6.52
CA THR A 157 -22.70 -1.25 6.76
C THR A 157 -23.78 -0.28 6.30
N ASP A 158 -23.41 0.92 5.84
CA ASP A 158 -24.38 1.90 5.30
C ASP A 158 -24.66 1.63 3.81
N SER A 159 -25.90 1.32 3.48
CA SER A 159 -26.30 1.00 2.11
C SER A 159 -26.15 2.18 1.15
N GLY A 160 -26.33 3.43 1.62
CA GLY A 160 -26.17 4.63 0.80
C GLY A 160 -24.72 4.88 0.44
N ILE A 161 -23.82 4.77 1.42
CA ILE A 161 -22.37 4.89 1.23
C ILE A 161 -21.92 3.79 0.26
N MET A 162 -22.20 2.53 0.57
CA MET A 162 -21.72 1.40 -0.21
C MET A 162 -22.29 1.34 -1.64
N THR A 163 -23.51 1.83 -1.87
CA THR A 163 -24.05 1.97 -3.25
C THR A 163 -23.19 2.93 -4.07
N ARG A 164 -22.88 4.10 -3.52
CA ARG A 164 -22.02 5.10 -4.20
C ARG A 164 -20.61 4.56 -4.41
N TYR A 165 -20.03 3.95 -3.38
CA TYR A 165 -18.71 3.36 -3.39
C TYR A 165 -18.52 2.33 -4.51
N TYR A 166 -19.42 1.34 -4.62
CA TYR A 166 -19.35 0.36 -5.71
C TYR A 166 -19.64 0.94 -7.08
N ASN A 167 -20.49 1.96 -7.19
CA ASN A 167 -20.73 2.63 -8.46
C ASN A 167 -19.50 3.42 -8.92
N ASP A 168 -18.82 4.13 -8.02
CA ASP A 168 -17.61 4.86 -8.32
C ASP A 168 -16.46 3.91 -8.70
N TRP A 169 -16.27 2.83 -7.93
CA TRP A 169 -15.30 1.78 -8.26
C TRP A 169 -15.55 1.18 -9.65
N ARG A 170 -16.79 0.82 -9.96
CA ARG A 170 -17.17 0.33 -11.29
C ARG A 170 -16.86 1.35 -12.37
N PHE A 171 -17.14 2.62 -12.11
CA PHE A 171 -16.88 3.71 -13.04
C PHE A 171 -15.37 3.86 -13.34
N LEU A 172 -14.52 3.81 -12.32
CA LEU A 172 -13.07 3.80 -12.49
C LEU A 172 -12.62 2.59 -13.34
N LEU A 173 -13.07 1.40 -13.00
CA LEU A 173 -12.68 0.18 -13.71
C LEU A 173 -13.14 0.19 -15.18
N GLN A 174 -14.33 0.70 -15.46
CA GLN A 174 -14.82 0.87 -16.84
C GLN A 174 -14.01 1.92 -17.61
N THR A 175 -13.56 2.97 -16.92
CA THR A 175 -12.68 4.00 -17.52
C THR A 175 -11.31 3.43 -17.84
N ILE A 176 -10.74 2.60 -16.99
CA ILE A 176 -9.48 1.88 -17.23
C ILE A 176 -9.64 0.87 -18.38
N GLY A 177 -10.73 0.11 -18.39
CA GLY A 177 -11.06 -0.84 -19.45
C GLY A 177 -9.93 -1.84 -19.72
N GLN A 178 -9.40 -1.85 -20.94
CA GLN A 178 -8.31 -2.75 -21.36
C GLN A 178 -6.91 -2.18 -21.09
N SER A 179 -6.80 -1.00 -20.50
CA SER A 179 -5.50 -0.38 -20.20
C SER A 179 -4.80 -1.10 -19.05
N ARG A 180 -3.46 -1.07 -19.08
CA ARG A 180 -2.64 -1.49 -17.95
C ARG A 180 -2.65 -0.40 -16.88
N ALA A 181 -2.93 -0.78 -15.64
CA ALA A 181 -2.82 0.06 -14.47
C ALA A 181 -2.57 -0.80 -13.23
N LEU A 182 -2.00 -0.23 -12.18
CA LEU A 182 -2.01 -0.80 -10.83
C LEU A 182 -3.16 -0.17 -10.05
N LEU A 183 -3.82 -0.99 -9.25
CA LEU A 183 -4.94 -0.58 -8.39
C LEU A 183 -4.63 -0.94 -6.95
N HIS A 184 -4.52 0.06 -6.10
CA HIS A 184 -4.38 -0.06 -4.67
C HIS A 184 -5.72 0.25 -4.01
N ILE A 185 -6.28 -0.71 -3.28
CA ILE A 185 -7.60 -0.61 -2.68
C ILE A 185 -7.50 -0.26 -1.21
N GLU A 186 -8.05 0.90 -0.85
CA GLU A 186 -8.30 1.38 0.51
C GLU A 186 -7.09 1.26 1.42
N PRO A 187 -6.18 2.23 1.40
CA PRO A 187 -5.21 2.41 2.47
C PRO A 187 -5.90 2.44 3.83
N ASP A 188 -5.20 2.03 4.89
CA ASP A 188 -5.64 2.05 6.28
C ASP A 188 -6.84 1.16 6.63
N PHE A 189 -7.85 1.09 5.78
CA PHE A 189 -9.08 0.35 6.03
C PHE A 189 -8.85 -1.09 6.52
N TRP A 190 -7.93 -1.82 5.88
CA TRP A 190 -7.64 -3.22 6.24
C TRP A 190 -6.93 -3.34 7.59
N GLY A 191 -6.19 -2.31 8.00
CA GLY A 191 -5.65 -2.18 9.35
C GLY A 191 -6.76 -2.00 10.38
N TYR A 192 -7.76 -1.18 10.08
CA TYR A 192 -8.95 -1.02 10.93
C TYR A 192 -9.83 -2.27 10.97
N VAL A 193 -9.91 -3.04 9.87
CA VAL A 193 -10.54 -4.37 9.87
C VAL A 193 -9.88 -5.28 10.90
N ARG A 194 -8.54 -5.31 10.92
CA ARG A 194 -7.79 -6.10 11.89
C ARG A 194 -8.10 -5.71 13.34
N GLN A 195 -8.23 -4.41 13.60
CA GLN A 195 -8.60 -3.91 14.93
C GLN A 195 -10.07 -4.23 15.29
N ALA A 196 -10.98 -4.22 14.30
CA ALA A 196 -12.39 -4.49 14.50
C ALA A 196 -12.70 -5.98 14.72
N GLY A 197 -11.90 -6.90 14.14
CA GLY A 197 -12.05 -8.34 14.34
C GLY A 197 -11.92 -9.19 13.07
N ASP A 198 -12.64 -10.31 13.03
CA ASP A 198 -12.59 -11.27 11.93
C ASP A 198 -13.42 -10.78 10.73
N PRO A 199 -12.79 -10.54 9.56
CA PRO A 199 -13.48 -10.04 8.36
C PRO A 199 -14.56 -10.97 7.83
N THR A 200 -14.53 -12.27 8.18
CA THR A 200 -15.54 -13.25 7.73
C THR A 200 -16.84 -13.14 8.53
N THR A 201 -16.81 -12.48 9.68
CA THR A 201 -17.96 -12.27 10.57
C THR A 201 -18.40 -10.82 10.68
N LEU A 202 -17.49 -9.87 10.44
CA LEU A 202 -17.81 -8.44 10.40
C LEU A 202 -18.75 -8.15 9.24
N ALA A 203 -19.91 -7.54 9.54
CA ALA A 203 -20.93 -7.24 8.54
C ALA A 203 -20.48 -6.16 7.55
N ALA A 204 -20.86 -6.31 6.29
CA ALA A 204 -20.77 -5.28 5.26
C ALA A 204 -21.93 -5.39 4.27
N VAL A 205 -22.31 -4.29 3.68
CA VAL A 205 -23.29 -4.27 2.58
C VAL A 205 -22.55 -4.58 1.28
N VAL A 206 -22.86 -5.71 0.64
CA VAL A 206 -22.21 -6.17 -0.60
C VAL A 206 -23.23 -6.43 -1.69
N GLY A 207 -23.70 -7.65 -1.85
CA GLY A 207 -24.59 -8.05 -2.94
C GLY A 207 -25.95 -7.38 -2.94
N ALA A 208 -26.39 -6.86 -1.79
CA ALA A 208 -27.67 -6.14 -1.67
C ALA A 208 -27.70 -4.82 -2.47
N VAL A 209 -26.55 -4.19 -2.68
CA VAL A 209 -26.43 -2.90 -3.41
C VAL A 209 -25.54 -2.99 -4.63
N ASN A 210 -24.82 -4.11 -4.81
CA ASN A 210 -23.92 -4.30 -5.94
C ASN A 210 -24.30 -5.55 -6.75
N PRO A 211 -24.91 -5.39 -7.94
CA PRO A 211 -25.36 -6.52 -8.78
C PRO A 211 -24.20 -7.38 -9.31
N ASP A 212 -22.96 -6.89 -9.29
CA ASP A 212 -21.78 -7.66 -9.69
C ASP A 212 -21.38 -8.71 -8.64
N CYS A 213 -21.85 -8.57 -7.40
CA CYS A 213 -21.39 -9.32 -6.24
C CYS A 213 -22.52 -10.00 -5.46
N THR A 214 -23.65 -10.30 -6.10
CA THR A 214 -24.83 -10.91 -5.45
C THR A 214 -24.53 -12.25 -4.80
N ALA A 215 -23.52 -12.98 -5.26
CA ALA A 215 -23.11 -14.26 -4.70
C ALA A 215 -22.05 -14.15 -3.57
N MET A 216 -21.55 -12.93 -3.31
CA MET A 216 -20.54 -12.71 -2.26
C MET A 216 -21.23 -12.60 -0.89
N PRO A 217 -20.57 -13.04 0.20
CA PRO A 217 -21.10 -12.87 1.55
C PRO A 217 -21.25 -11.41 1.93
N SER A 218 -22.26 -11.08 2.75
CA SER A 218 -22.48 -9.73 3.29
C SER A 218 -21.55 -9.45 4.48
N THR A 219 -20.25 -9.57 4.25
CA THR A 219 -19.18 -9.37 5.23
C THR A 219 -18.04 -8.56 4.65
N ILE A 220 -17.13 -8.07 5.49
CA ILE A 220 -15.92 -7.36 5.06
C ILE A 220 -15.08 -8.25 4.13
N ALA A 221 -14.96 -9.55 4.42
CA ALA A 221 -14.31 -10.49 3.51
C ALA A 221 -14.98 -10.51 2.13
N GLY A 222 -16.31 -10.55 2.09
CA GLY A 222 -17.07 -10.49 0.84
C GLY A 222 -16.92 -9.16 0.09
N MET A 223 -16.76 -8.04 0.81
CA MET A 223 -16.46 -6.74 0.22
C MET A 223 -15.12 -6.76 -0.53
N GLY A 224 -14.04 -7.20 0.11
CA GLY A 224 -12.72 -7.29 -0.53
C GLY A 224 -12.73 -8.23 -1.74
N GLN A 225 -13.34 -9.41 -1.61
CA GLN A 225 -13.51 -10.36 -2.72
C GLN A 225 -14.30 -9.74 -3.89
N CYS A 226 -15.33 -8.96 -3.59
CA CYS A 226 -16.13 -8.24 -4.57
C CYS A 226 -15.29 -7.21 -5.35
N MET A 227 -14.55 -6.38 -4.62
CA MET A 227 -13.71 -5.34 -5.22
C MET A 227 -12.72 -5.94 -6.23
N ILE A 228 -12.04 -7.03 -5.87
CA ILE A 228 -11.09 -7.73 -6.75
C ILE A 228 -11.82 -8.39 -7.94
N ALA A 229 -12.97 -9.02 -7.71
CA ALA A 229 -13.75 -9.65 -8.78
C ALA A 229 -14.23 -8.62 -9.82
N MET A 230 -14.58 -7.41 -9.39
CA MET A 230 -14.95 -6.32 -10.29
C MET A 230 -13.78 -5.88 -11.17
N VAL A 231 -12.53 -5.86 -10.65
CA VAL A 231 -11.33 -5.60 -11.48
C VAL A 231 -11.23 -6.63 -12.61
N ARG A 232 -11.33 -7.91 -12.30
CA ARG A 232 -11.24 -8.99 -13.30
C ARG A 232 -12.34 -8.88 -14.36
N LYS A 233 -13.50 -8.34 -13.99
CA LYS A 233 -14.63 -8.15 -14.91
C LYS A 233 -14.48 -6.94 -15.83
N TYR A 234 -14.08 -5.79 -15.31
CA TYR A 234 -14.15 -4.51 -16.01
C TYR A 234 -12.80 -3.99 -16.49
N ALA A 235 -11.71 -4.34 -15.81
CA ALA A 235 -10.34 -3.94 -16.12
C ALA A 235 -9.38 -5.15 -16.10
N PRO A 236 -9.57 -6.15 -16.97
CA PRO A 236 -8.88 -7.45 -16.85
C PRO A 236 -7.36 -7.36 -16.99
N ASN A 237 -6.83 -6.30 -17.58
CA ASN A 237 -5.39 -6.07 -17.72
C ASN A 237 -4.81 -5.22 -16.56
N ALA A 238 -5.64 -4.74 -15.65
CA ALA A 238 -5.17 -4.05 -14.46
C ALA A 238 -4.71 -5.07 -13.42
N LEU A 239 -3.66 -4.69 -12.67
CA LEU A 239 -3.13 -5.42 -11.53
C LEU A 239 -3.69 -4.79 -10.25
N VAL A 240 -4.04 -5.60 -9.26
CA VAL A 240 -4.72 -5.11 -8.06
C VAL A 240 -4.11 -5.68 -6.79
N GLY A 241 -4.09 -4.86 -5.73
CA GLY A 241 -3.65 -5.23 -4.39
C GLY A 241 -4.44 -4.54 -3.29
N LEU A 242 -4.58 -5.23 -2.14
CA LEU A 242 -5.02 -4.64 -0.88
C LEU A 242 -3.81 -4.12 -0.11
N GLN A 243 -4.01 -3.19 0.82
CA GLN A 243 -2.94 -2.78 1.73
C GLN A 243 -2.78 -3.75 2.90
N ALA A 244 -1.54 -4.06 3.23
CA ALA A 244 -1.16 -4.74 4.45
C ALA A 244 -0.61 -3.71 5.44
N SER A 245 -1.33 -3.47 6.52
CA SER A 245 -0.90 -2.50 7.55
C SER A 245 -0.07 -3.18 8.62
N ALA A 246 1.15 -2.69 8.80
CA ALA A 246 2.10 -3.11 9.82
C ALA A 246 2.04 -2.19 11.07
N TRP A 247 0.89 -1.62 11.41
CA TRP A 247 0.77 -0.59 12.46
C TRP A 247 1.23 -1.03 13.85
N ASN A 248 1.25 -2.35 14.11
CA ASN A 248 1.81 -2.86 15.35
C ASN A 248 3.34 -2.97 15.32
N ILE A 249 3.97 -2.71 14.15
CA ILE A 249 5.39 -2.93 13.92
C ILE A 249 6.07 -1.68 13.36
N ALA A 250 5.48 -1.02 12.35
CA ALA A 250 6.00 0.24 11.83
C ALA A 250 6.04 1.28 12.96
N GLY A 251 7.22 1.73 13.33
CA GLY A 251 7.44 2.59 14.49
C GLY A 251 7.35 1.87 15.84
N ASN A 252 7.20 0.55 15.89
CA ASN A 252 7.25 -0.22 17.12
C ASN A 252 8.69 -0.41 17.57
N THR A 253 8.99 0.11 18.76
CA THR A 253 10.31 -0.01 19.41
C THR A 253 10.41 -1.21 20.34
N ASP A 254 9.38 -2.06 20.40
CA ASP A 254 9.38 -3.26 21.23
C ASP A 254 10.05 -4.43 20.50
N ALA A 255 11.31 -4.71 20.87
CA ALA A 255 12.08 -5.82 20.33
C ALA A 255 11.50 -7.22 20.64
N SER A 256 10.50 -7.32 21.54
CA SER A 256 9.81 -8.58 21.84
C SER A 256 8.71 -8.93 20.84
N THR A 257 8.34 -8.04 19.93
CA THR A 257 7.31 -8.30 18.93
C THR A 257 7.78 -9.36 17.93
N ASP A 258 7.03 -10.45 17.81
CA ASP A 258 7.25 -11.44 16.77
C ASP A 258 6.68 -10.95 15.45
N VAL A 259 7.51 -10.28 14.66
CA VAL A 259 7.12 -9.68 13.37
C VAL A 259 6.69 -10.73 12.35
N THR A 260 7.21 -11.96 12.42
CA THR A 260 6.83 -13.06 11.52
C THR A 260 5.43 -13.56 11.83
N GLN A 261 5.13 -13.70 13.12
CA GLN A 261 3.78 -14.07 13.56
C GLN A 261 2.77 -12.99 13.17
N ASP A 262 3.10 -11.73 13.38
CA ASP A 262 2.25 -10.60 13.01
C ASP A 262 1.95 -10.59 11.50
N ALA A 263 2.98 -10.71 10.66
CA ALA A 263 2.85 -10.79 9.21
C ALA A 263 1.92 -11.94 8.77
N THR A 264 2.04 -13.11 9.41
CA THR A 264 1.19 -14.28 9.13
C THR A 264 -0.28 -14.02 9.49
N GLN A 265 -0.54 -13.30 10.58
CA GLN A 265 -1.90 -12.90 10.96
C GLN A 265 -2.49 -11.92 9.94
N VAL A 266 -1.72 -10.91 9.50
CA VAL A 266 -2.15 -9.98 8.45
C VAL A 266 -2.41 -10.72 7.14
N ALA A 267 -1.52 -11.65 6.75
CA ALA A 267 -1.70 -12.48 5.56
C ALA A 267 -3.01 -13.29 5.62
N THR A 268 -3.32 -13.89 6.77
CA THR A 268 -4.55 -14.67 6.96
C THR A 268 -5.79 -13.80 6.79
N LEU A 269 -5.79 -12.60 7.38
CA LEU A 269 -6.88 -11.63 7.23
C LEU A 269 -7.09 -11.23 5.77
N LEU A 270 -6.00 -10.81 5.09
CA LEU A 270 -6.09 -10.36 3.71
C LEU A 270 -6.46 -11.49 2.74
N ALA A 271 -5.99 -12.71 2.98
CA ALA A 271 -6.39 -13.88 2.19
C ALA A 271 -7.91 -14.13 2.29
N ALA A 272 -8.51 -13.99 3.48
CA ALA A 272 -9.96 -14.05 3.65
C ALA A 272 -10.68 -12.95 2.86
N CYS A 273 -10.09 -11.76 2.76
CA CYS A 273 -10.61 -10.64 1.97
C CYS A 273 -10.36 -10.76 0.45
N GLY A 274 -9.76 -11.85 -0.01
CA GLY A 274 -9.57 -12.14 -1.42
C GLY A 274 -8.18 -11.83 -1.97
N GLN A 275 -7.21 -11.41 -1.14
CA GLN A 275 -5.84 -11.09 -1.57
C GLN A 275 -5.19 -12.22 -2.36
N SER A 276 -5.53 -13.49 -2.10
CA SER A 276 -5.04 -14.65 -2.87
C SER A 276 -5.44 -14.65 -4.36
N LYS A 277 -6.37 -13.78 -4.77
CA LYS A 277 -6.79 -13.55 -6.16
C LYS A 277 -6.32 -12.20 -6.71
N ALA A 278 -5.61 -11.44 -5.89
CA ALA A 278 -4.95 -10.20 -6.28
C ALA A 278 -3.55 -10.49 -6.85
N ASP A 279 -2.89 -9.48 -7.39
CA ASP A 279 -1.61 -9.62 -8.10
C ASP A 279 -0.42 -9.25 -7.21
N PHE A 280 -0.61 -8.34 -6.28
CA PHE A 280 0.40 -7.87 -5.34
C PHE A 280 -0.27 -7.41 -4.03
N VAL A 281 0.50 -7.26 -2.98
CA VAL A 281 0.07 -6.62 -1.74
C VAL A 281 0.79 -5.29 -1.59
N VAL A 282 0.09 -4.26 -1.10
CA VAL A 282 0.70 -2.95 -0.86
C VAL A 282 1.17 -2.85 0.58
N VAL A 283 2.36 -2.31 0.79
CA VAL A 283 2.94 -2.07 2.12
C VAL A 283 3.40 -0.62 2.23
N GLU A 284 3.40 -0.10 3.43
CA GLU A 284 3.78 1.26 3.75
C GLU A 284 4.77 1.26 4.92
N THR A 285 5.77 2.15 4.86
CA THR A 285 6.73 2.33 5.95
C THR A 285 6.36 3.47 6.88
N SER A 286 5.75 4.52 6.33
CA SER A 286 5.38 5.74 7.03
C SER A 286 4.58 6.64 6.09
N ASP A 287 3.60 7.34 6.60
CA ASP A 287 2.84 8.36 5.85
C ASP A 287 3.52 9.73 5.85
N ARG A 288 4.62 9.91 6.65
CA ARG A 288 5.34 11.17 6.79
C ARG A 288 6.84 10.94 6.94
N ASP A 289 7.60 11.99 6.60
CA ASP A 289 9.04 12.05 6.86
C ASP A 289 9.35 11.91 8.36
N ALA A 290 10.45 11.22 8.70
CA ALA A 290 10.89 11.03 10.07
C ALA A 290 11.18 12.35 10.80
N GLY A 291 11.73 13.34 10.08
CA GLY A 291 11.97 14.67 10.62
C GLY A 291 10.68 15.43 10.99
N TYR A 292 9.59 15.20 10.26
CA TYR A 292 8.28 15.73 10.66
C TYR A 292 7.82 15.11 11.98
N TYR A 293 7.79 13.79 12.06
CA TYR A 293 7.37 13.09 13.27
C TYR A 293 8.18 13.52 14.49
N GLN A 294 9.48 13.65 14.34
CA GLN A 294 10.36 14.07 15.43
C GLN A 294 10.05 15.51 15.92
N LEU A 295 9.87 16.44 14.97
CA LEU A 295 9.73 17.85 15.33
C LEU A 295 8.32 18.27 15.68
N VAL A 296 7.30 17.63 15.10
CA VAL A 296 5.90 18.05 15.22
C VAL A 296 5.13 17.16 16.20
N GLU A 297 5.44 15.88 16.23
CA GLU A 297 4.71 14.89 17.02
C GLU A 297 5.52 14.29 18.19
N ASP A 298 6.79 14.67 18.34
CA ASP A 298 7.70 14.11 19.35
C ASP A 298 7.78 12.56 19.28
N ARG A 299 7.87 12.03 18.06
CA ARG A 299 7.92 10.60 17.76
C ARG A 299 9.19 10.28 16.98
N ASP A 300 9.86 9.21 17.36
CA ASP A 300 10.99 8.65 16.62
C ASP A 300 10.48 7.60 15.64
N THR A 301 10.64 7.87 14.34
CA THR A 301 10.31 6.96 13.23
C THR A 301 11.49 6.78 12.26
N TRP A 302 12.67 7.27 12.64
CA TRP A 302 13.90 7.05 11.90
C TRP A 302 14.26 5.56 11.87
N TRP A 303 14.64 5.06 10.72
CA TRP A 303 15.29 3.76 10.70
C TRP A 303 16.70 3.85 11.28
N ASP A 304 17.05 2.92 12.18
CA ASP A 304 18.41 2.82 12.69
C ASP A 304 19.35 2.36 11.56
N PRO A 305 20.31 3.19 11.13
CA PRO A 305 21.23 2.84 10.06
C PRO A 305 22.19 1.69 10.39
N THR A 306 22.19 1.22 11.63
CA THR A 306 23.00 0.07 12.07
C THR A 306 22.17 -1.20 12.27
N ASP A 307 20.85 -1.14 12.17
CA ASP A 307 19.87 -2.19 12.48
C ASP A 307 19.99 -2.78 13.91
N MET A 308 20.61 -2.04 14.83
CA MET A 308 20.79 -2.47 16.21
C MET A 308 19.65 -2.10 17.13
N THR A 309 18.87 -1.09 16.76
CA THR A 309 17.70 -0.61 17.50
C THR A 309 16.49 -0.55 16.58
N LEU A 310 15.29 -0.42 17.16
CA LEU A 310 14.04 -0.32 16.42
C LEU A 310 13.51 1.13 16.44
N PRO A 311 12.81 1.57 15.39
CA PRO A 311 12.50 0.82 14.16
C PRO A 311 13.73 0.62 13.27
N SER A 312 13.77 -0.47 12.51
CA SER A 312 14.88 -0.77 11.61
C SER A 312 14.39 -1.32 10.27
N TYR A 313 15.20 -1.12 9.24
CA TYR A 313 14.96 -1.69 7.91
C TYR A 313 14.89 -3.23 7.94
N ALA A 314 15.79 -3.86 8.71
CA ALA A 314 15.83 -5.32 8.83
C ALA A 314 14.54 -5.89 9.43
N GLN A 315 13.94 -5.19 10.39
CA GLN A 315 12.64 -5.58 10.96
C GLN A 315 11.53 -5.51 9.91
N ASP A 316 11.43 -4.40 9.19
CA ASP A 316 10.42 -4.22 8.13
C ASP A 316 10.57 -5.29 7.05
N LEU A 317 11.78 -5.56 6.57
CA LEU A 317 12.01 -6.60 5.57
C LEU A 317 11.67 -8.01 6.06
N THR A 318 11.95 -8.31 7.33
CA THR A 318 11.58 -9.60 7.92
C THR A 318 10.07 -9.77 7.92
N TRP A 319 9.33 -8.73 8.30
CA TRP A 319 7.88 -8.72 8.26
C TRP A 319 7.34 -8.89 6.85
N ILE A 320 7.85 -8.11 5.87
CA ILE A 320 7.39 -8.16 4.48
C ILE A 320 7.67 -9.51 3.86
N LYS A 321 8.85 -10.09 4.10
CA LYS A 321 9.19 -11.42 3.62
C LYS A 321 8.21 -12.48 4.13
N ALA A 322 7.93 -12.47 5.43
CA ALA A 322 6.96 -13.39 6.02
C ALA A 322 5.54 -13.19 5.46
N LEU A 323 5.14 -11.93 5.23
CA LEU A 323 3.85 -11.58 4.61
C LEU A 323 3.73 -12.14 3.19
N THR A 324 4.73 -11.86 2.33
CA THR A 324 4.73 -12.27 0.92
C THR A 324 4.77 -13.78 0.76
N GLU A 325 5.57 -14.47 1.58
CA GLU A 325 5.64 -15.93 1.61
C GLU A 325 4.31 -16.56 2.07
N ALA A 326 3.69 -16.01 3.12
CA ALA A 326 2.41 -16.50 3.62
C ALA A 326 1.24 -16.26 2.63
N LEU A 327 1.25 -15.14 1.91
CA LEU A 327 0.25 -14.83 0.88
C LEU A 327 0.51 -15.53 -0.45
N GLY A 328 1.73 -15.91 -0.74
CA GLY A 328 2.15 -16.30 -2.10
C GLY A 328 2.00 -15.16 -3.10
N THR A 329 2.13 -13.90 -2.67
CA THR A 329 1.88 -12.68 -3.44
C THR A 329 3.00 -11.69 -3.18
N PRO A 330 3.64 -11.08 -4.22
CA PRO A 330 4.71 -10.10 -4.03
C PRO A 330 4.18 -8.81 -3.40
N ALA A 331 5.08 -8.01 -2.82
CA ALA A 331 4.75 -6.73 -2.23
C ALA A 331 5.17 -5.54 -3.10
N MET A 332 4.51 -4.40 -2.92
CA MET A 332 4.89 -3.10 -3.47
C MET A 332 4.89 -2.08 -2.33
N PHE A 333 6.01 -1.41 -2.13
CA PHE A 333 6.04 -0.24 -1.26
C PHE A 333 5.31 0.92 -1.91
N TRP A 334 4.53 1.61 -1.11
CA TRP A 334 3.74 2.75 -1.53
C TRP A 334 3.89 3.90 -0.55
N GLN A 335 3.76 5.13 -1.03
CA GLN A 335 3.81 6.36 -0.21
C GLN A 335 5.10 6.47 0.63
N THR A 336 6.21 6.00 0.07
CA THR A 336 7.48 6.03 0.80
C THR A 336 7.99 7.46 0.91
N PRO A 337 8.27 7.97 2.13
CA PRO A 337 8.84 9.29 2.34
C PRO A 337 10.16 9.49 1.59
N LEU A 338 10.38 10.69 1.09
CA LEU A 338 11.53 11.00 0.24
C LEU A 338 12.40 12.16 0.71
N GLY A 339 12.21 12.58 1.94
CA GLY A 339 13.15 13.45 2.62
C GLY A 339 14.57 12.89 2.62
N ASN A 340 15.54 13.74 2.77
CA ASN A 340 16.95 13.35 2.74
C ASN A 340 17.81 14.19 3.71
N ALA A 341 19.07 13.80 3.88
CA ALA A 341 19.98 14.45 4.83
C ALA A 341 20.24 15.95 4.55
N ALA A 342 20.04 16.42 3.30
CA ALA A 342 20.24 17.81 2.92
C ALA A 342 19.04 18.70 3.24
N GLN A 343 17.89 18.14 3.60
CA GLN A 343 16.70 18.93 3.95
C GLN A 343 16.93 19.76 5.23
N THR A 344 16.06 20.75 5.45
CA THR A 344 16.22 21.74 6.51
C THR A 344 15.32 21.54 7.72
N ASN A 345 14.48 20.50 7.72
CA ASN A 345 13.47 20.20 8.73
C ASN A 345 12.46 21.36 8.95
N VAL A 346 11.90 21.84 7.85
CA VAL A 346 10.79 22.78 7.83
C VAL A 346 9.72 22.27 6.89
N ALA A 347 8.51 22.84 6.95
CA ALA A 347 7.39 22.45 6.08
C ALA A 347 7.84 22.25 4.62
N ASN A 348 7.44 21.14 4.03
CA ASN A 348 7.80 20.66 2.69
C ASN A 348 9.28 20.31 2.46
N HIS A 349 10.13 20.32 3.50
CA HIS A 349 11.57 20.06 3.42
C HIS A 349 12.04 19.30 4.67
N TYR A 350 11.37 18.24 5.03
CA TYR A 350 11.76 17.42 6.18
C TYR A 350 12.82 16.40 5.81
N LYS A 351 13.69 16.08 6.75
CA LYS A 351 14.69 15.03 6.60
C LYS A 351 14.03 13.66 6.75
N ASP A 352 14.56 12.70 6.00
CA ASP A 352 14.26 11.27 6.16
C ASP A 352 15.48 10.45 5.75
N ASN A 353 15.53 9.17 6.07
CA ASN A 353 16.62 8.29 5.67
C ASN A 353 16.20 7.11 4.80
N ARG A 354 14.92 6.97 4.48
CA ARG A 354 14.40 5.84 3.71
C ARG A 354 14.95 5.78 2.30
N VAL A 355 15.02 6.91 1.59
CA VAL A 355 15.63 6.97 0.25
C VAL A 355 17.08 6.47 0.26
N ASP A 356 17.85 6.87 1.28
CA ASP A 356 19.24 6.42 1.42
C ASP A 356 19.35 4.92 1.73
N TYR A 357 18.38 4.34 2.45
CA TYR A 357 18.33 2.89 2.64
C TYR A 357 18.08 2.15 1.34
N PHE A 358 17.18 2.62 0.51
CA PHE A 358 16.87 1.93 -0.76
C PHE A 358 18.00 2.08 -1.78
N PHE A 359 18.55 3.28 -1.95
CA PHE A 359 19.52 3.57 -3.00
C PHE A 359 20.99 3.61 -2.54
N GLY A 360 21.23 3.52 -1.25
CA GLY A 360 22.52 3.82 -0.67
C GLY A 360 22.80 5.31 -0.53
N GLY A 361 23.64 5.67 0.42
CA GLY A 361 24.02 7.06 0.64
C GLY A 361 24.28 7.41 2.09
N SER A 362 24.11 8.68 2.45
CA SER A 362 24.35 9.19 3.78
C SER A 362 23.05 9.26 4.57
N ALA A 363 22.69 8.18 5.27
CA ALA A 363 21.56 8.15 6.18
C ALA A 363 21.95 8.88 7.48
N SER A 364 21.24 9.96 7.83
CA SER A 364 21.46 10.70 9.07
C SER A 364 20.28 10.56 10.00
N GLN A 365 20.56 10.32 11.29
CA GLN A 365 19.60 10.56 12.36
C GLN A 365 19.78 11.98 12.89
N VAL A 366 18.72 12.73 13.02
CA VAL A 366 18.77 14.16 13.42
C VAL A 366 19.28 14.33 14.84
N GLU A 367 18.94 13.43 15.76
CA GLU A 367 19.30 13.55 17.17
C GLU A 367 20.81 13.36 17.45
N SER A 368 21.46 12.49 16.71
CA SER A 368 22.90 12.22 16.94
C SER A 368 23.83 13.11 16.11
N GLY A 369 23.32 13.77 15.09
CA GLY A 369 24.12 14.57 14.14
C GLY A 369 25.11 13.75 13.32
N ALA A 370 25.19 12.44 13.53
CA ALA A 370 26.13 11.56 12.84
C ALA A 370 25.46 11.02 11.55
N ALA A 371 26.10 11.29 10.41
CA ALA A 371 25.75 10.64 9.18
C ALA A 371 26.47 9.28 9.10
N VAL A 372 25.73 8.23 8.79
CA VAL A 372 26.26 6.89 8.51
C VAL A 372 26.09 6.61 7.03
N THR A 373 27.14 6.16 6.36
CA THR A 373 27.02 5.70 4.98
C THR A 373 26.42 4.30 4.98
N VAL A 374 25.30 4.15 4.29
CA VAL A 374 24.63 2.86 4.08
C VAL A 374 24.80 2.41 2.62
N SER A 375 24.92 1.09 2.41
CA SER A 375 24.81 0.50 1.08
C SER A 375 23.36 0.52 0.61
N ASP A 376 23.14 0.32 -0.70
CA ASP A 376 21.79 0.06 -1.18
C ASP A 376 21.24 -1.28 -0.69
N HIS A 377 19.93 -1.42 -0.68
CA HIS A 377 19.25 -2.62 -0.17
C HIS A 377 18.31 -3.25 -1.20
N TRP A 378 18.47 -2.94 -2.48
CA TRP A 378 17.61 -3.48 -3.54
C TRP A 378 17.63 -5.01 -3.61
N SER A 379 18.82 -5.63 -3.39
CA SER A 379 18.91 -7.10 -3.34
C SER A 379 18.14 -7.69 -2.16
N ALA A 380 18.08 -7.00 -1.04
CA ALA A 380 17.33 -7.44 0.13
C ALA A 380 15.80 -7.29 -0.11
N LEU A 381 15.38 -6.23 -0.82
CA LEU A 381 13.99 -6.10 -1.30
C LEU A 381 13.61 -7.25 -2.23
N ALA A 382 14.46 -7.59 -3.20
CA ALA A 382 14.24 -8.72 -4.10
C ALA A 382 14.07 -10.04 -3.32
N ALA A 383 14.91 -10.27 -2.30
CA ALA A 383 14.85 -11.45 -1.44
C ALA A 383 13.60 -11.50 -0.55
N ALA A 384 12.94 -10.37 -0.32
CA ALA A 384 11.65 -10.26 0.36
C ALA A 384 10.45 -10.25 -0.60
N HIS A 385 10.69 -10.53 -1.89
CA HIS A 385 9.68 -10.54 -2.96
C HIS A 385 8.98 -9.18 -3.16
N VAL A 386 9.72 -8.09 -3.00
CA VAL A 386 9.22 -6.74 -3.26
C VAL A 386 9.40 -6.42 -4.74
N LEU A 387 8.35 -5.94 -5.39
CA LEU A 387 8.33 -5.52 -6.80
C LEU A 387 9.04 -4.19 -7.04
N GLY A 388 9.02 -3.32 -6.04
CA GLY A 388 9.59 -1.99 -6.13
C GLY A 388 9.07 -1.03 -5.06
N VAL A 389 9.44 0.23 -5.21
CA VAL A 389 9.14 1.30 -4.25
C VAL A 389 8.52 2.49 -4.97
N ALA A 390 7.33 2.88 -4.57
CA ALA A 390 6.66 4.11 -5.01
C ALA A 390 6.85 5.21 -3.96
N PHE A 391 7.56 6.27 -4.33
CA PHE A 391 7.88 7.41 -3.49
C PHE A 391 6.87 8.54 -3.67
N GLY A 392 6.50 9.18 -2.56
CA GLY A 392 5.59 10.33 -2.58
C GLY A 392 5.16 10.72 -1.18
N ALA A 393 4.69 11.96 -1.04
CA ALA A 393 4.16 12.45 0.23
C ALA A 393 2.80 11.79 0.55
N GLY A 394 2.62 11.38 1.79
CA GLY A 394 1.35 10.84 2.29
C GLY A 394 0.39 11.93 2.76
N ALA A 395 0.90 13.07 3.18
CA ALA A 395 0.13 14.19 3.69
C ALA A 395 0.72 15.52 3.24
N GLY A 396 0.00 16.62 3.47
CA GLY A 396 0.54 17.96 3.27
C GLY A 396 1.74 18.25 4.17
N ASP A 397 2.53 19.24 3.79
CA ASP A 397 3.74 19.71 4.48
C ASP A 397 4.91 18.70 4.52
N GLN A 398 4.84 17.61 3.74
CA GLN A 398 5.92 16.64 3.58
C GLN A 398 6.89 17.05 2.48
N THR A 399 8.09 16.44 2.50
CA THR A 399 8.98 16.49 1.35
C THR A 399 8.34 15.73 0.19
N ASP A 400 8.28 16.36 -0.95
CA ASP A 400 7.77 15.79 -2.19
C ASP A 400 8.84 15.86 -3.31
N PRO A 401 8.63 15.23 -4.47
CA PRO A 401 9.63 15.22 -5.54
C PRO A 401 9.94 16.61 -6.13
N ASP A 402 9.10 17.62 -5.87
CA ASP A 402 9.37 19.01 -6.28
C ASP A 402 10.21 19.76 -5.23
N THR A 403 10.29 19.26 -4.00
CA THR A 403 10.95 19.92 -2.86
C THR A 403 12.15 19.16 -2.28
N ASP A 404 12.43 17.94 -2.73
CA ASP A 404 13.54 17.09 -2.27
C ASP A 404 14.93 17.54 -2.78
N GLY A 405 15.00 18.60 -3.57
CA GLY A 405 16.23 19.09 -4.19
C GLY A 405 16.73 18.23 -5.36
N GLY A 406 15.87 17.38 -5.93
CA GLY A 406 16.20 16.48 -7.04
C GLY A 406 16.97 15.21 -6.61
N ASN A 407 16.97 14.90 -5.31
CA ASN A 407 17.67 13.75 -4.75
C ASN A 407 17.10 12.43 -5.30
N LEU A 408 15.78 12.22 -5.23
CA LEU A 408 15.13 11.04 -5.75
C LEU A 408 15.40 10.84 -7.25
N ALA A 409 15.23 11.93 -8.03
CA ALA A 409 15.48 11.88 -9.48
C ALA A 409 16.92 11.47 -9.81
N THR A 410 17.90 12.01 -9.09
CA THR A 410 19.33 11.69 -9.27
C THR A 410 19.61 10.22 -8.95
N LYS A 411 19.07 9.71 -7.84
CA LYS A 411 19.25 8.31 -7.42
C LYS A 411 18.56 7.34 -8.37
N THR A 412 17.34 7.66 -8.80
CA THR A 412 16.61 6.84 -9.79
C THR A 412 17.36 6.78 -11.12
N GLN A 413 17.86 7.91 -11.61
CA GLN A 413 18.67 7.94 -12.84
C GLN A 413 19.92 7.05 -12.73
N ALA A 414 20.60 7.03 -11.58
CA ALA A 414 21.76 6.18 -11.36
C ALA A 414 21.36 4.68 -11.31
N TYR A 415 20.28 4.36 -10.61
CA TYR A 415 19.73 3.00 -10.50
C TYR A 415 19.36 2.44 -11.88
N GLU A 416 18.59 3.16 -12.66
CA GLU A 416 18.17 2.75 -13.99
C GLU A 416 19.36 2.63 -14.97
N SER A 417 20.33 3.56 -14.87
CA SER A 417 21.53 3.50 -15.69
C SER A 417 22.42 2.28 -15.38
N SER A 418 22.32 1.72 -14.19
CA SER A 418 22.99 0.46 -13.82
C SER A 418 22.25 -0.80 -14.28
N GLY A 419 21.05 -0.65 -14.83
CA GLY A 419 20.16 -1.74 -15.27
C GLY A 419 19.22 -2.26 -14.19
N GLY A 420 19.15 -1.58 -13.04
CA GLY A 420 18.30 -1.95 -11.92
C GLY A 420 18.65 -3.29 -11.28
N THR A 421 17.96 -3.65 -10.22
CA THR A 421 18.13 -4.93 -9.51
C THR A 421 17.06 -5.92 -9.98
N GLN A 422 17.48 -7.09 -10.45
CA GLN A 422 16.56 -8.12 -10.91
C GLN A 422 15.83 -8.75 -9.69
N LEU A 423 14.53 -8.97 -9.82
CA LEU A 423 13.74 -9.64 -8.77
C LEU A 423 14.17 -11.10 -8.60
N CYS A 424 14.53 -11.75 -9.70
CA CYS A 424 14.85 -13.16 -9.78
C CYS A 424 16.28 -13.33 -10.30
N GLN A 425 17.18 -13.69 -9.41
CA GLN A 425 18.58 -14.02 -9.74
C GLN A 425 18.79 -15.53 -9.71
#